data_cd6020c225e808f373095a534353126a
#
_entry.id   cd6020c225e808f373095a534353126a
#
_cell.length_a   1.000
_cell.length_b   1.000
_cell.length_c   1.000
_cell.angle_alpha   90.00
_cell.angle_beta   90.00
_cell.angle_gamma   90.00
#
_symmetry.space_group_name_H-M   'P 1'
#
loop_
_entity.id
_entity.type
_entity.pdbx_description
1 polymer ?
#
loop_
_entity_poly.entity_id
_entity_poly.type
_entity_poly.pdbx_seq_one_letter_code
_entity_poly.pdbx_strand_id
1 'polypeptide(L)'
;MVLRRLCSLVVALLVVPALGWAAPQGKIVIAQGVDPTTLDTQNQQETPASVVASHLFDTLVERDANLKIVPALAAELPKLVAPTTWEVKLRRGVKFHNGEDFNAESVKFSLERVKAGLRASSNFRPIEKVDVVDPYTVRVQTSKPWPTFTSIMAFRQASMYPPKAYAGKDTAFISRNPIGTGPYKLVRWSKDEEIVLEANDQYWRGAARIKTVVFRPIPDDAVRVAALQNGEVDVAVNIPPHLAKIIANHPKIFLSTAPSIRTLQLMFVTHEYDAQHKLVGPYKGVTADKRVRQAIAHAIDVDEIVKGVLDGKAVRTATMLTPLHFGYDASLKPIKQDLAKAKQLLTAAGFPGGMDLVLNSPQGRYVRDKEVAEAVTGQLNKAGIRTQLKTYEFVNYLNNLVYVHKPGPVWLIGWGTPTLDAETVYGPLFRTGSNLGNYHNSDFDGMLDQAQTLMDEKQRLATYHRINKLWIDDMPAVPLYQQVDLYGASKRLNWKARSDELIKAYDMSLK
;
A
#
# COMPACT_ATOMS: atom_id res chain seq x y z
N MET A 1 16.35 78.42 -37.61
CA MET A 1 15.61 78.23 -36.31
C MET A 1 14.94 76.87 -36.36
N VAL A 2 15.67 75.82 -35.84
CA VAL A 2 15.25 74.41 -35.95
C VAL A 2 14.98 73.92 -34.56
N LEU A 3 13.70 73.60 -34.27
CA LEU A 3 13.22 73.08 -32.99
C LEU A 3 13.46 71.54 -32.93
N ARG A 4 14.40 71.09 -32.07
CA ARG A 4 14.58 69.66 -31.76
C ARG A 4 13.56 69.25 -30.71
N ARG A 5 12.64 68.36 -31.04
CA ARG A 5 11.77 67.64 -30.10
C ARG A 5 12.52 66.43 -29.50
N LEU A 6 12.83 66.44 -28.22
CA LEU A 6 13.23 65.24 -27.46
C LEU A 6 11.98 64.43 -27.13
N CYS A 7 11.94 63.22 -27.63
CA CYS A 7 11.00 62.17 -27.15
C CYS A 7 11.65 61.46 -25.98
N SER A 8 11.14 61.67 -24.77
CA SER A 8 11.51 60.92 -23.58
C SER A 8 10.75 59.60 -23.59
N LEU A 9 11.43 58.48 -23.77
CA LEU A 9 10.88 57.13 -23.60
C LEU A 9 10.81 56.80 -22.12
N VAL A 10 9.61 56.75 -21.54
CA VAL A 10 9.37 56.24 -20.18
C VAL A 10 9.26 54.72 -20.29
N VAL A 11 10.30 54.02 -19.88
CA VAL A 11 10.26 52.54 -19.71
C VAL A 11 9.56 52.25 -18.37
N ALA A 12 8.30 51.89 -18.41
CA ALA A 12 7.58 51.37 -17.24
C ALA A 12 8.09 49.96 -16.95
N LEU A 13 8.92 49.81 -15.90
CA LEU A 13 9.23 48.48 -15.33
C LEU A 13 7.97 47.91 -14.69
N LEU A 14 7.34 46.96 -15.35
CA LEU A 14 6.33 46.07 -14.76
C LEU A 14 7.00 45.18 -13.73
N VAL A 15 6.96 45.57 -12.46
CA VAL A 15 7.30 44.69 -11.33
C VAL A 15 6.15 43.67 -11.21
N VAL A 16 6.32 42.49 -11.83
CA VAL A 16 5.46 41.35 -11.57
C VAL A 16 5.77 40.88 -10.15
N PRO A 17 4.81 40.96 -9.19
CA PRO A 17 5.06 40.41 -7.87
C PRO A 17 5.30 38.91 -8.03
N ALA A 18 6.50 38.44 -7.73
CA ALA A 18 6.76 37.04 -7.51
C ALA A 18 5.82 36.60 -6.38
N LEU A 19 4.85 35.76 -6.67
CA LEU A 19 4.06 35.05 -5.66
C LEU A 19 5.03 34.22 -4.82
N GLY A 20 5.63 34.85 -3.83
CA GLY A 20 6.50 34.22 -2.87
C GLY A 20 5.71 33.17 -2.10
N TRP A 21 6.03 31.92 -2.27
CA TRP A 21 5.56 30.87 -1.39
C TRP A 21 5.99 31.21 0.03
N ALA A 22 5.03 31.20 0.97
CA ALA A 22 5.36 31.43 2.38
C ALA A 22 6.36 30.36 2.84
N ALA A 23 7.40 30.78 3.56
CA ALA A 23 8.40 29.85 4.09
C ALA A 23 7.74 28.76 4.94
N PRO A 24 8.23 27.51 4.89
CA PRO A 24 7.71 26.41 5.70
C PRO A 24 7.69 26.77 7.18
N GLN A 25 6.57 26.50 7.88
CA GLN A 25 6.43 26.86 9.29
C GLN A 25 5.84 25.70 10.10
N GLY A 26 6.18 25.69 11.39
CA GLY A 26 5.60 24.80 12.38
C GLY A 26 6.03 23.35 12.24
N LYS A 27 5.49 22.56 13.15
CA LYS A 27 5.75 21.12 13.29
C LYS A 27 4.42 20.38 13.41
N ILE A 28 4.34 19.21 12.80
CA ILE A 28 3.26 18.24 13.02
C ILE A 28 3.85 16.89 13.44
N VAL A 29 3.08 16.18 14.26
CA VAL A 29 3.40 14.82 14.70
C VAL A 29 2.30 13.87 14.24
N ILE A 30 2.66 12.84 13.51
CA ILE A 30 1.76 11.81 12.96
C ILE A 30 2.05 10.51 13.72
N ALA A 31 1.06 10.02 14.47
CA ALA A 31 1.15 8.74 15.15
C ALA A 31 0.67 7.61 14.23
N GLN A 32 1.55 6.65 13.94
CA GLN A 32 1.25 5.40 13.26
C GLN A 32 1.23 4.25 14.28
N GLY A 33 0.52 3.14 13.98
CA GLY A 33 0.52 1.97 14.87
C GLY A 33 1.84 1.20 14.87
N VAL A 34 2.68 1.38 13.85
CA VAL A 34 3.93 0.64 13.68
C VAL A 34 5.00 1.52 13.03
N ASP A 35 6.28 1.19 13.29
CA ASP A 35 7.41 1.78 12.58
C ASP A 35 7.63 1.10 11.20
N PRO A 36 8.15 1.79 10.17
CA PRO A 36 8.54 1.17 8.91
C PRO A 36 9.57 0.06 9.08
N THR A 37 9.47 -0.99 8.25
CA THR A 37 10.51 -2.02 8.18
C THR A 37 11.80 -1.48 7.58
N THR A 38 11.68 -0.55 6.62
CA THR A 38 12.78 0.09 5.89
C THR A 38 12.32 1.38 5.24
N LEU A 39 13.23 2.31 4.98
CA LEU A 39 13.01 3.50 4.15
C LEU A 39 13.48 3.31 2.70
N ASP A 40 14.04 2.15 2.35
CA ASP A 40 14.25 1.76 0.95
C ASP A 40 12.93 1.31 0.33
N THR A 41 12.28 2.20 -0.43
CA THR A 41 10.94 2.00 -0.97
C THR A 41 10.82 0.76 -1.86
N GLN A 42 11.90 0.37 -2.54
CA GLN A 42 11.91 -0.78 -3.44
C GLN A 42 12.03 -2.11 -2.70
N ASN A 43 12.42 -2.08 -1.42
CA ASN A 43 12.59 -3.26 -0.59
C ASN A 43 11.50 -3.42 0.49
N GLN A 44 10.28 -2.90 0.24
CA GLN A 44 9.13 -3.01 1.15
C GLN A 44 7.82 -3.13 0.36
N GLN A 45 6.75 -3.56 1.04
CA GLN A 45 5.39 -3.66 0.50
C GLN A 45 4.33 -3.26 1.54
N GLU A 46 4.71 -2.52 2.60
CA GLU A 46 3.79 -2.10 3.65
C GLU A 46 3.43 -0.60 3.58
N THR A 47 2.20 -0.26 3.98
CA THR A 47 1.69 1.12 3.96
C THR A 47 2.44 2.06 4.90
N PRO A 48 2.83 1.70 6.14
CA PRO A 48 3.55 2.62 7.03
C PRO A 48 4.84 3.16 6.41
N ALA A 49 5.63 2.29 5.76
CA ALA A 49 6.82 2.73 5.02
C ALA A 49 6.45 3.57 3.78
N SER A 50 5.38 3.21 3.06
CA SER A 50 4.90 3.98 1.91
C SER A 50 4.41 5.38 2.29
N VAL A 51 3.81 5.54 3.47
CA VAL A 51 3.40 6.85 4.02
C VAL A 51 4.63 7.74 4.23
N VAL A 52 5.66 7.26 4.94
CA VAL A 52 6.92 8.02 5.15
C VAL A 52 7.60 8.29 3.81
N ALA A 53 7.70 7.28 2.94
CA ALA A 53 8.32 7.38 1.62
C ALA A 53 7.65 8.43 0.72
N SER A 54 6.35 8.66 0.87
CA SER A 54 5.61 9.68 0.11
C SER A 54 6.07 11.11 0.38
N HIS A 55 6.85 11.33 1.43
CA HIS A 55 7.45 12.61 1.77
C HIS A 55 8.88 12.73 1.21
N LEU A 56 9.57 11.61 1.05
CA LEU A 56 10.98 11.56 0.67
C LEU A 56 11.19 11.39 -0.83
N PHE A 57 10.28 10.70 -1.52
CA PHE A 57 10.46 10.28 -2.90
C PHE A 57 9.26 10.63 -3.76
N ASP A 58 9.51 10.97 -5.03
CA ASP A 58 8.50 11.01 -6.08
C ASP A 58 8.63 9.81 -7.02
N THR A 59 7.57 9.58 -7.79
CA THR A 59 7.44 8.59 -8.84
C THR A 59 7.23 9.27 -10.19
N LEU A 60 7.27 8.53 -11.29
CA LEU A 60 7.03 9.11 -12.63
C LEU A 60 5.64 9.70 -12.78
N VAL A 61 4.64 9.00 -12.27
CA VAL A 61 3.25 9.46 -12.14
C VAL A 61 2.76 9.19 -10.73
N GLU A 62 1.74 9.89 -10.27
CA GLU A 62 1.16 9.68 -8.93
C GLU A 62 -0.36 9.64 -8.97
N ARG A 63 -0.99 9.29 -7.84
CA ARG A 63 -2.43 9.47 -7.66
C ARG A 63 -2.73 10.75 -6.90
N ASP A 64 -3.63 11.57 -7.45
CA ASP A 64 -4.18 12.74 -6.78
C ASP A 64 -5.09 12.34 -5.59
N ALA A 65 -5.72 13.32 -4.94
CA ALA A 65 -6.62 13.08 -3.81
C ALA A 65 -7.88 12.26 -4.17
N ASN A 66 -8.25 12.21 -5.45
CA ASN A 66 -9.36 11.43 -5.98
C ASN A 66 -8.91 10.08 -6.56
N LEU A 67 -7.66 9.69 -6.32
CA LEU A 67 -7.02 8.46 -6.82
C LEU A 67 -6.86 8.40 -8.36
N LYS A 68 -7.02 9.53 -9.07
CA LYS A 68 -6.75 9.63 -10.50
C LYS A 68 -5.23 9.70 -10.72
N ILE A 69 -4.73 8.98 -11.73
CA ILE A 69 -3.31 9.05 -12.10
C ILE A 69 -3.04 10.38 -12.81
N VAL A 70 -2.01 11.07 -12.34
CA VAL A 70 -1.55 12.36 -12.86
C VAL A 70 -0.02 12.32 -13.05
N PRO A 71 0.53 13.13 -13.99
CA PRO A 71 1.98 13.25 -14.14
C PRO A 71 2.65 13.81 -12.88
N ALA A 72 3.84 13.26 -12.53
CA ALA A 72 4.69 13.74 -11.44
C ALA A 72 6.09 14.06 -11.97
N LEU A 73 7.07 13.17 -11.86
CA LEU A 73 8.39 13.35 -12.48
C LEU A 73 8.36 13.17 -13.99
N ALA A 74 7.37 12.47 -14.54
CA ALA A 74 7.04 12.54 -15.95
C ALA A 74 6.35 13.88 -16.27
N ALA A 75 6.66 14.47 -17.43
CA ALA A 75 6.08 15.73 -17.88
C ALA A 75 4.63 15.55 -18.39
N GLU A 76 4.32 14.35 -18.89
CA GLU A 76 3.00 13.89 -19.34
C GLU A 76 2.81 12.43 -18.94
N LEU A 77 1.60 11.86 -19.11
CA LEU A 77 1.41 10.43 -18.87
C LEU A 77 2.23 9.59 -19.88
N PRO A 78 2.80 8.45 -19.45
CA PRO A 78 3.51 7.54 -20.34
C PRO A 78 2.67 7.15 -21.57
N LYS A 79 3.29 7.08 -22.75
CA LYS A 79 2.65 6.73 -24.02
C LYS A 79 3.10 5.36 -24.50
N LEU A 80 2.15 4.49 -24.85
CA LEU A 80 2.44 3.25 -25.55
C LEU A 80 2.77 3.56 -27.02
N VAL A 81 4.03 3.39 -27.43
CA VAL A 81 4.51 3.71 -28.78
C VAL A 81 4.69 2.47 -29.65
N ALA A 82 4.72 1.28 -29.05
CA ALA A 82 4.66 -0.04 -29.71
C ALA A 82 4.02 -1.04 -28.73
N PRO A 83 3.58 -2.22 -29.14
CA PRO A 83 2.83 -3.17 -28.28
C PRO A 83 3.49 -3.48 -26.93
N THR A 84 4.81 -3.36 -26.83
CA THR A 84 5.61 -3.61 -25.62
C THR A 84 6.58 -2.47 -25.31
N THR A 85 6.37 -1.26 -25.84
CA THR A 85 7.29 -0.14 -25.63
C THR A 85 6.53 1.09 -25.15
N TRP A 86 6.86 1.55 -23.95
CA TRP A 86 6.34 2.76 -23.34
C TRP A 86 7.37 3.88 -23.45
N GLU A 87 6.99 5.04 -23.95
CA GLU A 87 7.80 6.25 -23.94
C GLU A 87 7.38 7.16 -22.79
N VAL A 88 8.36 7.65 -22.03
CA VAL A 88 8.16 8.54 -20.89
C VAL A 88 9.02 9.77 -21.07
N LYS A 89 8.38 10.93 -21.18
CA LYS A 89 9.03 12.23 -21.17
C LYS A 89 9.16 12.75 -19.75
N LEU A 90 10.33 13.23 -19.40
CA LEU A 90 10.70 13.61 -18.04
C LEU A 90 10.64 15.12 -17.84
N ARG A 91 10.30 15.52 -16.62
CA ARG A 91 10.34 16.90 -16.16
C ARG A 91 11.79 17.38 -16.06
N ARG A 92 12.05 18.61 -16.49
CA ARG A 92 13.38 19.26 -16.43
C ARG A 92 13.55 20.03 -15.11
N GLY A 93 14.79 20.19 -14.68
CA GLY A 93 15.15 21.05 -13.53
C GLY A 93 14.84 20.45 -12.16
N VAL A 94 14.45 19.17 -12.08
CA VAL A 94 14.24 18.47 -10.81
C VAL A 94 15.59 18.01 -10.25
N LYS A 95 15.77 18.19 -8.92
CA LYS A 95 16.99 17.74 -8.20
C LYS A 95 16.63 16.77 -7.10
N PHE A 96 17.51 15.82 -6.87
CA PHE A 96 17.51 14.98 -5.66
C PHE A 96 17.92 15.80 -4.44
N HIS A 97 17.63 15.28 -3.25
CA HIS A 97 17.97 15.92 -1.98
C HIS A 97 19.47 16.23 -1.79
N ASN A 98 20.35 15.47 -2.46
CA ASN A 98 21.79 15.65 -2.47
C ASN A 98 22.30 16.60 -3.58
N GLY A 99 21.40 17.19 -4.38
CA GLY A 99 21.72 18.12 -5.45
C GLY A 99 21.98 17.48 -6.82
N GLU A 100 22.01 16.13 -6.94
CA GLU A 100 22.05 15.46 -8.24
C GLU A 100 20.84 15.82 -9.09
N ASP A 101 21.03 15.94 -10.41
CA ASP A 101 19.94 16.16 -11.35
C ASP A 101 19.13 14.88 -11.59
N PHE A 102 17.81 14.97 -11.54
CA PHE A 102 16.93 13.94 -12.02
C PHE A 102 16.87 13.96 -13.55
N ASN A 103 17.13 12.83 -14.19
CA ASN A 103 17.15 12.66 -15.63
C ASN A 103 16.87 11.20 -16.04
N ALA A 104 17.02 10.88 -17.33
CA ALA A 104 16.77 9.56 -17.89
C ALA A 104 17.65 8.44 -17.27
N GLU A 105 18.89 8.75 -16.87
CA GLU A 105 19.77 7.79 -16.17
C GLU A 105 19.22 7.43 -14.78
N SER A 106 18.60 8.38 -14.09
CA SER A 106 17.94 8.12 -12.80
C SER A 106 16.78 7.15 -12.95
N VAL A 107 15.98 7.29 -14.02
CA VAL A 107 14.86 6.38 -14.32
C VAL A 107 15.37 4.98 -14.65
N LYS A 108 16.38 4.90 -15.53
CA LYS A 108 17.01 3.62 -15.89
C LYS A 108 17.55 2.91 -14.66
N PHE A 109 18.37 3.57 -13.88
CA PHE A 109 18.93 3.02 -12.64
C PHE A 109 17.84 2.51 -11.68
N SER A 110 16.78 3.30 -11.46
CA SER A 110 15.73 2.97 -10.50
C SER A 110 14.90 1.76 -10.93
N LEU A 111 14.54 1.69 -12.23
CA LEU A 111 13.73 0.59 -12.75
C LEU A 111 14.54 -0.71 -12.88
N GLU A 112 15.81 -0.62 -13.27
CA GLU A 112 16.72 -1.79 -13.30
C GLU A 112 16.99 -2.33 -11.89
N ARG A 113 17.16 -1.43 -10.91
CA ARG A 113 17.35 -1.82 -9.51
C ARG A 113 16.14 -2.56 -8.92
N VAL A 114 14.93 -2.04 -9.08
CA VAL A 114 13.73 -2.68 -8.52
C VAL A 114 13.48 -4.07 -9.13
N LYS A 115 13.88 -4.27 -10.38
CA LYS A 115 13.81 -5.56 -11.08
C LYS A 115 14.78 -6.60 -10.50
N ALA A 116 15.87 -6.19 -9.87
CA ALA A 116 16.99 -7.04 -9.46
C ALA A 116 16.75 -7.87 -8.18
N GLY A 117 15.49 -8.32 -7.91
CA GLY A 117 15.20 -9.29 -6.83
C GLY A 117 14.86 -8.68 -5.48
N LEU A 118 14.52 -7.39 -5.41
CA LEU A 118 14.00 -6.76 -4.20
C LEU A 118 12.56 -7.21 -3.89
N ARG A 119 12.07 -6.94 -2.68
CA ARG A 119 10.71 -7.35 -2.24
C ARG A 119 9.60 -6.91 -3.19
N ALA A 120 9.76 -5.75 -3.84
CA ALA A 120 8.80 -5.24 -4.82
C ALA A 120 8.98 -5.79 -6.25
N SER A 121 10.03 -6.57 -6.53
CA SER A 121 10.42 -6.98 -7.89
C SER A 121 9.32 -7.72 -8.66
N SER A 122 8.43 -8.44 -7.96
CA SER A 122 7.33 -9.17 -8.59
C SER A 122 6.42 -8.25 -9.42
N ASN A 123 6.20 -7.01 -8.99
CA ASN A 123 5.38 -6.04 -9.71
C ASN A 123 6.08 -5.43 -10.94
N PHE A 124 7.39 -5.60 -11.07
CA PHE A 124 8.21 -5.01 -12.13
C PHE A 124 8.78 -6.06 -13.10
N ARG A 125 8.41 -7.33 -12.95
CA ARG A 125 8.86 -8.44 -13.82
C ARG A 125 8.70 -8.17 -15.32
N PRO A 126 7.64 -7.50 -15.80
CA PRO A 126 7.51 -7.26 -17.24
C PRO A 126 8.56 -6.33 -17.82
N ILE A 127 9.26 -5.52 -17.02
CA ILE A 127 10.33 -4.64 -17.54
C ILE A 127 11.46 -5.52 -18.08
N GLU A 128 11.75 -5.41 -19.36
CA GLU A 128 12.88 -6.10 -20.01
C GLU A 128 14.11 -5.18 -20.07
N LYS A 129 13.93 -3.98 -20.59
CA LYS A 129 15.00 -3.02 -20.80
C LYS A 129 14.50 -1.58 -20.62
N VAL A 130 15.39 -0.71 -20.16
CA VAL A 130 15.15 0.74 -20.10
C VAL A 130 16.21 1.44 -20.95
N ASP A 131 15.79 2.03 -22.06
CA ASP A 131 16.66 2.76 -23.00
C ASP A 131 16.58 4.26 -22.73
N VAL A 132 17.73 4.88 -22.58
CA VAL A 132 17.88 6.35 -22.55
C VAL A 132 17.90 6.84 -24.00
N VAL A 133 16.86 7.56 -24.40
CA VAL A 133 16.75 8.15 -25.75
C VAL A 133 17.49 9.48 -25.79
N ASP A 134 17.26 10.32 -24.81
CA ASP A 134 17.94 11.58 -24.53
C ASP A 134 17.89 11.86 -23.01
N PRO A 135 18.53 12.92 -22.50
CA PRO A 135 18.55 13.20 -21.06
C PRO A 135 17.17 13.29 -20.37
N TYR A 136 16.08 13.49 -21.13
CA TYR A 136 14.73 13.68 -20.62
C TYR A 136 13.67 12.80 -21.29
N THR A 137 14.10 11.76 -22.02
CA THR A 137 13.20 10.79 -22.63
C THR A 137 13.74 9.37 -22.43
N VAL A 138 12.92 8.50 -21.87
CA VAL A 138 13.22 7.07 -21.74
C VAL A 138 12.20 6.23 -22.48
N ARG A 139 12.63 5.08 -22.99
CA ARG A 139 11.76 4.01 -23.48
C ARG A 139 11.90 2.80 -22.58
N VAL A 140 10.77 2.33 -22.07
CA VAL A 140 10.70 1.11 -21.26
C VAL A 140 10.14 0.01 -22.15
N GLN A 141 10.98 -0.98 -22.44
CA GLN A 141 10.60 -2.19 -23.17
C GLN A 141 10.13 -3.23 -22.17
N THR A 142 9.02 -3.90 -22.48
CA THR A 142 8.42 -4.93 -21.65
C THR A 142 8.41 -6.26 -22.42
N SER A 143 8.60 -7.37 -21.70
CA SER A 143 8.64 -8.74 -22.28
C SER A 143 7.29 -9.17 -22.88
N LYS A 144 6.22 -8.45 -22.54
CA LYS A 144 4.84 -8.68 -22.98
C LYS A 144 4.04 -7.38 -22.88
N PRO A 145 2.89 -7.23 -23.56
CA PRO A 145 1.99 -6.10 -23.33
C PRO A 145 1.69 -5.95 -21.82
N TRP A 146 1.67 -4.73 -21.32
CA TRP A 146 1.53 -4.48 -19.88
C TRP A 146 0.49 -3.40 -19.59
N PRO A 147 -0.79 -3.75 -19.46
CA PRO A 147 -1.90 -2.80 -19.25
C PRO A 147 -1.75 -1.94 -18.00
N THR A 148 -1.12 -2.49 -16.95
CA THR A 148 -0.96 -1.81 -15.65
C THR A 148 0.30 -0.95 -15.56
N PHE A 149 1.09 -0.80 -16.62
CA PHE A 149 2.35 -0.04 -16.61
C PHE A 149 2.21 1.32 -15.91
N THR A 150 1.27 2.16 -16.37
CA THR A 150 1.09 3.51 -15.81
C THR A 150 0.69 3.46 -14.32
N SER A 151 -0.16 2.51 -13.93
CA SER A 151 -0.57 2.33 -12.53
C SER A 151 0.58 1.87 -11.64
N ILE A 152 1.43 0.99 -12.13
CA ILE A 152 2.64 0.52 -11.43
C ILE A 152 3.65 1.66 -11.28
N MET A 153 3.79 2.55 -12.28
CA MET A 153 4.68 3.71 -12.18
C MET A 153 4.19 4.77 -11.17
N ALA A 154 2.96 4.67 -10.66
CA ALA A 154 2.46 5.47 -9.54
C ALA A 154 2.70 4.82 -8.16
N PHE A 155 3.14 3.57 -8.13
CA PHE A 155 3.37 2.83 -6.88
C PHE A 155 4.65 3.30 -6.19
N ARG A 156 4.66 3.40 -4.84
CA ARG A 156 5.84 3.92 -4.12
C ARG A 156 7.13 3.16 -4.41
N GLN A 157 7.04 1.89 -4.73
CA GLN A 157 8.19 1.07 -5.13
C GLN A 157 8.79 1.49 -6.49
N ALA A 158 8.05 2.26 -7.30
CA ALA A 158 8.57 2.91 -8.50
C ALA A 158 9.22 4.28 -8.21
N SER A 159 9.65 4.55 -6.97
CA SER A 159 10.38 5.76 -6.62
C SER A 159 11.69 5.89 -7.38
N MET A 160 12.05 7.13 -7.72
CA MET A 160 13.29 7.44 -8.44
C MET A 160 14.45 7.66 -7.47
N TYR A 161 15.60 7.13 -7.81
CA TYR A 161 16.83 7.12 -7.02
C TYR A 161 18.00 7.82 -7.73
N PRO A 162 18.91 8.48 -6.96
CA PRO A 162 20.11 9.10 -7.52
C PRO A 162 21.18 8.06 -7.84
N PRO A 163 21.56 7.86 -9.12
CA PRO A 163 22.49 6.80 -9.52
C PRO A 163 23.89 6.97 -8.91
N LYS A 164 24.42 8.21 -8.82
CA LYS A 164 25.76 8.45 -8.29
C LYS A 164 25.86 8.14 -6.79
N ALA A 165 24.81 8.50 -6.02
CA ALA A 165 24.80 8.23 -4.58
C ALA A 165 24.58 6.75 -4.24
N TYR A 166 23.85 6.01 -5.10
CA TYR A 166 23.40 4.66 -4.76
C TYR A 166 24.05 3.52 -5.56
N ALA A 167 24.86 3.81 -6.59
CA ALA A 167 25.60 2.78 -7.31
C ALA A 167 26.46 1.95 -6.34
N GLY A 168 26.29 0.62 -6.36
CA GLY A 168 27.01 -0.32 -5.49
C GLY A 168 26.61 -0.29 -4.00
N LYS A 169 25.58 0.45 -3.62
CA LYS A 169 25.07 0.47 -2.24
C LYS A 169 24.01 -0.59 -2.02
N ASP A 170 24.05 -1.21 -0.85
CA ASP A 170 23.07 -2.19 -0.42
C ASP A 170 21.76 -1.55 0.10
N THR A 171 20.77 -2.38 0.35
CA THR A 171 19.44 -1.95 0.86
C THR A 171 19.52 -1.35 2.25
N ALA A 172 20.46 -1.78 3.10
CA ALA A 172 20.65 -1.27 4.45
C ALA A 172 21.19 0.15 4.43
N PHE A 173 22.16 0.44 3.54
CA PHE A 173 22.68 1.79 3.33
C PHE A 173 21.57 2.74 2.85
N ILE A 174 20.82 2.34 1.81
CA ILE A 174 19.75 3.16 1.23
C ILE A 174 18.64 3.43 2.25
N SER A 175 18.28 2.42 3.05
CA SER A 175 17.29 2.56 4.12
C SER A 175 17.66 3.61 5.16
N ARG A 176 18.96 3.72 5.51
CA ARG A 176 19.44 4.71 6.48
C ARG A 176 19.71 6.08 5.88
N ASN A 177 19.91 6.15 4.58
CA ASN A 177 20.26 7.37 3.84
C ASN A 177 19.28 7.58 2.66
N PRO A 178 17.98 7.75 2.91
CA PRO A 178 17.00 7.91 1.85
C PRO A 178 17.18 9.27 1.16
N ILE A 179 17.59 9.23 -0.10
CA ILE A 179 17.77 10.39 -0.97
C ILE A 179 16.78 10.30 -2.13
N GLY A 180 15.76 11.13 -2.10
CA GLY A 180 14.75 11.23 -3.14
C GLY A 180 14.64 12.62 -3.71
N THR A 181 13.57 12.87 -4.46
CA THR A 181 13.20 14.17 -5.03
C THR A 181 12.05 14.84 -4.27
N GLY A 182 11.57 14.21 -3.19
CA GLY A 182 10.34 14.55 -2.50
C GLY A 182 10.36 15.87 -1.74
N PRO A 183 9.17 16.27 -1.23
CA PRO A 183 8.97 17.55 -0.52
C PRO A 183 9.63 17.66 0.84
N TYR A 184 10.15 16.55 1.39
CA TYR A 184 10.84 16.50 2.68
C TYR A 184 12.14 15.69 2.57
N LYS A 185 13.08 15.99 3.46
CA LYS A 185 14.36 15.27 3.64
C LYS A 185 14.37 14.58 5.01
N LEU A 186 15.04 13.42 5.11
CA LEU A 186 15.27 12.76 6.38
C LEU A 186 16.27 13.57 7.23
N VAL A 187 15.89 13.88 8.47
CA VAL A 187 16.78 14.43 9.50
C VAL A 187 17.35 13.29 10.35
N ARG A 188 16.48 12.43 10.88
CA ARG A 188 16.87 11.24 11.64
C ARG A 188 15.77 10.19 11.66
N TRP A 189 16.18 8.96 11.87
CA TRP A 189 15.30 7.83 12.18
C TRP A 189 15.87 7.09 13.39
N SER A 190 15.20 7.25 14.53
CA SER A 190 15.42 6.45 15.74
C SER A 190 14.41 5.31 15.72
N LYS A 191 14.89 4.10 15.50
CA LYS A 191 14.04 2.91 15.30
C LYS A 191 13.12 2.72 16.51
N ASP A 192 11.82 2.52 16.22
CA ASP A 192 10.72 2.34 17.19
C ASP A 192 10.44 3.57 18.09
N GLU A 193 11.10 4.71 17.85
CA GLU A 193 10.89 5.97 18.58
C GLU A 193 10.27 7.03 17.68
N GLU A 194 11.01 7.50 16.66
CA GLU A 194 10.51 8.52 15.73
C GLU A 194 11.30 8.61 14.43
N ILE A 195 10.64 9.13 13.40
CA ILE A 195 11.25 9.58 12.15
C ILE A 195 11.00 11.09 12.04
N VAL A 196 12.06 11.88 11.88
CA VAL A 196 11.99 13.33 11.74
C VAL A 196 12.36 13.73 10.33
N LEU A 197 11.45 14.46 9.69
CA LEU A 197 11.62 15.00 8.35
C LEU A 197 11.58 16.52 8.39
N GLU A 198 12.35 17.17 7.52
CA GLU A 198 12.35 18.62 7.32
C GLU A 198 12.00 18.96 5.88
N ALA A 199 11.26 20.06 5.67
CA ALA A 199 10.85 20.53 4.37
C ALA A 199 12.05 20.72 3.42
N ASN A 200 11.89 20.32 2.17
CA ASN A 200 12.84 20.57 1.09
C ASN A 200 12.47 21.90 0.41
N ASP A 201 13.20 22.97 0.74
CA ASP A 201 12.94 24.30 0.17
C ASP A 201 13.15 24.36 -1.35
N GLN A 202 13.90 23.39 -1.91
CA GLN A 202 14.14 23.26 -3.35
C GLN A 202 13.20 22.25 -4.03
N TYR A 203 12.10 21.90 -3.39
CA TYR A 203 11.16 20.96 -4.01
C TYR A 203 10.59 21.52 -5.30
N TRP A 204 10.60 20.74 -6.34
CA TRP A 204 10.25 21.14 -7.71
C TRP A 204 8.79 21.64 -7.90
N ARG A 205 7.89 21.32 -6.95
CA ARG A 205 6.51 21.87 -6.90
C ARG A 205 6.39 23.06 -5.95
N GLY A 206 7.50 23.57 -5.42
CA GLY A 206 7.54 24.58 -4.36
C GLY A 206 7.64 23.96 -2.96
N ALA A 207 8.15 24.75 -2.01
CA ALA A 207 8.37 24.28 -0.66
C ALA A 207 7.06 23.86 0.02
N ALA A 208 7.12 22.84 0.89
CA ALA A 208 6.01 22.44 1.74
C ALA A 208 5.64 23.56 2.71
N ARG A 209 4.36 23.63 3.11
CA ARG A 209 3.91 24.66 4.07
C ARG A 209 4.33 24.35 5.50
N ILE A 210 4.45 23.05 5.85
CA ILE A 210 4.84 22.58 7.17
C ILE A 210 6.33 22.32 7.17
N LYS A 211 7.07 22.92 8.12
CA LYS A 211 8.54 22.82 8.19
C LYS A 211 8.99 21.44 8.63
N THR A 212 8.42 20.91 9.72
CA THR A 212 8.87 19.65 10.32
C THR A 212 7.74 18.65 10.43
N VAL A 213 7.97 17.43 9.98
CA VAL A 213 7.05 16.29 10.12
C VAL A 213 7.73 15.22 10.95
N VAL A 214 7.06 14.77 12.01
CA VAL A 214 7.53 13.69 12.86
C VAL A 214 6.55 12.53 12.76
N PHE A 215 7.05 11.34 12.44
CA PHE A 215 6.30 10.10 12.58
C PHE A 215 6.68 9.44 13.88
N ARG A 216 5.69 9.02 14.67
CA ARG A 216 5.88 8.32 15.94
C ARG A 216 5.09 7.01 15.93
N PRO A 217 5.75 5.85 16.09
CA PRO A 217 5.07 4.58 16.26
C PRO A 217 4.45 4.51 17.66
N ILE A 218 3.14 4.28 17.74
CA ILE A 218 2.39 4.06 18.97
C ILE A 218 1.47 2.87 18.73
N PRO A 219 1.90 1.64 19.07
CA PRO A 219 1.15 0.42 18.77
C PRO A 219 -0.19 0.31 19.50
N ASP A 220 -0.25 0.73 20.78
CA ASP A 220 -1.48 0.68 21.56
C ASP A 220 -2.47 1.76 21.13
N ASP A 221 -3.68 1.34 20.80
CA ASP A 221 -4.75 2.23 20.29
C ASP A 221 -5.17 3.27 21.35
N ALA A 222 -5.28 2.88 22.63
CA ALA A 222 -5.72 3.79 23.68
C ALA A 222 -4.67 4.86 23.98
N VAL A 223 -3.39 4.45 24.01
CA VAL A 223 -2.25 5.36 24.16
C VAL A 223 -2.18 6.33 22.97
N ARG A 224 -2.40 5.84 21.75
CA ARG A 224 -2.38 6.68 20.55
C ARG A 224 -3.52 7.70 20.55
N VAL A 225 -4.71 7.32 20.98
CA VAL A 225 -5.86 8.24 21.12
C VAL A 225 -5.61 9.23 22.26
N ALA A 226 -5.08 8.83 23.40
CA ALA A 226 -4.73 9.72 24.49
C ALA A 226 -3.68 10.76 24.07
N ALA A 227 -2.64 10.37 23.35
CA ALA A 227 -1.63 11.28 22.81
C ALA A 227 -2.25 12.34 21.89
N LEU A 228 -3.25 11.96 21.07
CA LEU A 228 -3.98 12.92 20.23
C LEU A 228 -4.84 13.89 21.08
N GLN A 229 -5.54 13.39 22.10
CA GLN A 229 -6.39 14.21 22.98
C GLN A 229 -5.56 15.22 23.78
N ASN A 230 -4.38 14.81 24.24
CA ASN A 230 -3.43 15.67 24.95
C ASN A 230 -2.71 16.67 24.05
N GLY A 231 -2.81 16.51 22.70
CA GLY A 231 -2.11 17.36 21.74
C GLY A 231 -0.62 17.02 21.56
N GLU A 232 -0.19 15.86 22.00
CA GLU A 232 1.18 15.33 21.79
C GLU A 232 1.40 14.91 20.34
N VAL A 233 0.32 14.51 19.65
CA VAL A 233 0.30 14.21 18.22
C VAL A 233 -0.82 14.97 17.53
N ASP A 234 -0.65 15.25 16.24
CA ASP A 234 -1.58 16.02 15.43
C ASP A 234 -2.48 15.17 14.56
N VAL A 235 -2.01 14.00 14.16
CA VAL A 235 -2.76 13.00 13.41
C VAL A 235 -2.52 11.64 14.06
N ALA A 236 -3.60 10.92 14.33
CA ALA A 236 -3.54 9.53 14.78
C ALA A 236 -4.30 8.64 13.80
N VAL A 237 -3.64 7.57 13.33
CA VAL A 237 -4.27 6.55 12.47
C VAL A 237 -5.02 5.51 13.30
N ASN A 238 -5.86 4.72 12.65
CA ASN A 238 -6.55 3.57 13.24
C ASN A 238 -7.28 3.92 14.54
N ILE A 239 -8.07 5.01 14.52
CA ILE A 239 -8.92 5.33 15.68
C ILE A 239 -9.90 4.17 15.91
N PRO A 240 -9.95 3.59 17.12
CA PRO A 240 -10.90 2.53 17.42
C PRO A 240 -12.35 2.97 17.17
N PRO A 241 -13.17 2.19 16.47
CA PRO A 241 -14.54 2.58 16.11
C PRO A 241 -15.40 3.04 17.28
N HIS A 242 -15.30 2.38 18.44
CA HIS A 242 -16.04 2.77 19.65
C HIS A 242 -15.63 4.14 20.21
N LEU A 243 -14.43 4.64 19.89
CA LEU A 243 -13.96 5.97 20.28
C LEU A 243 -14.26 7.04 19.21
N ALA A 244 -14.69 6.64 18.00
CA ALA A 244 -14.91 7.54 16.88
C ALA A 244 -15.87 8.70 17.23
N LYS A 245 -16.96 8.39 17.96
CA LYS A 245 -17.95 9.39 18.41
C LYS A 245 -17.35 10.38 19.42
N ILE A 246 -16.50 9.88 20.33
CA ILE A 246 -15.81 10.73 21.32
C ILE A 246 -14.85 11.69 20.62
N ILE A 247 -14.06 11.17 19.66
CA ILE A 247 -13.13 11.98 18.85
C ILE A 247 -13.89 13.02 18.01
N ALA A 248 -15.00 12.64 17.35
CA ALA A 248 -15.79 13.55 16.54
C ALA A 248 -16.36 14.74 17.33
N ASN A 249 -16.69 14.53 18.60
CA ASN A 249 -17.24 15.56 19.50
C ASN A 249 -16.17 16.35 20.27
N HIS A 250 -14.89 16.04 20.12
CA HIS A 250 -13.80 16.68 20.84
C HIS A 250 -13.61 18.14 20.40
N PRO A 251 -13.41 19.13 21.31
CA PRO A 251 -13.32 20.54 20.97
C PRO A 251 -12.13 20.88 20.06
N LYS A 252 -10.99 20.19 20.20
CA LYS A 252 -9.72 20.45 19.49
C LYS A 252 -9.39 19.45 18.38
N ILE A 253 -10.20 18.40 18.21
CA ILE A 253 -9.94 17.31 17.27
C ILE A 253 -11.13 17.14 16.33
N PHE A 254 -10.91 16.60 15.15
CA PHE A 254 -11.95 16.12 14.25
C PHE A 254 -11.67 14.68 13.81
N LEU A 255 -12.72 13.94 13.53
CA LEU A 255 -12.65 12.63 12.92
C LEU A 255 -12.67 12.78 11.39
N SER A 256 -11.69 12.19 10.71
CA SER A 256 -11.67 12.05 9.25
C SER A 256 -11.76 10.58 8.89
N THR A 257 -12.67 10.22 7.98
CA THR A 257 -12.89 8.82 7.57
C THR A 257 -12.76 8.67 6.06
N ALA A 258 -12.26 7.53 5.62
CA ALA A 258 -12.23 7.16 4.21
C ALA A 258 -12.46 5.64 4.06
N PRO A 259 -13.28 5.20 3.07
CA PRO A 259 -13.29 3.79 2.70
C PRO A 259 -11.90 3.44 2.13
N SER A 260 -11.25 2.45 2.73
CA SER A 260 -9.89 2.07 2.33
C SER A 260 -9.91 1.23 1.04
N ILE A 261 -8.80 1.26 0.31
CA ILE A 261 -8.52 0.27 -0.75
C ILE A 261 -8.15 -1.10 -0.16
N ARG A 262 -8.11 -1.22 1.15
CA ARG A 262 -7.68 -2.42 1.88
C ARG A 262 -8.85 -3.34 2.20
N THR A 263 -8.62 -4.64 1.98
CA THR A 263 -9.44 -5.70 2.56
C THR A 263 -8.64 -6.45 3.61
N LEU A 264 -9.30 -6.92 4.67
CA LEU A 264 -8.73 -7.87 5.61
C LEU A 264 -9.23 -9.28 5.30
N GLN A 265 -8.33 -10.24 5.40
CA GLN A 265 -8.60 -11.64 5.11
C GLN A 265 -7.77 -12.57 5.98
N LEU A 266 -8.28 -13.79 6.13
CA LEU A 266 -7.53 -14.93 6.62
C LEU A 266 -6.95 -15.67 5.43
N MET A 267 -5.64 -15.72 5.35
CA MET A 267 -4.89 -16.45 4.33
C MET A 267 -4.66 -17.89 4.77
N PHE A 268 -4.62 -18.81 3.82
CA PHE A 268 -4.30 -20.21 4.07
C PHE A 268 -2.94 -20.59 3.47
N VAL A 269 -2.21 -21.43 4.19
CA VAL A 269 -1.08 -22.16 3.60
C VAL A 269 -1.63 -23.42 2.95
N THR A 270 -1.52 -23.51 1.64
CA THR A 270 -1.94 -24.67 0.84
C THR A 270 -0.75 -25.44 0.27
N HIS A 271 0.39 -24.75 0.12
CA HIS A 271 1.64 -25.26 -0.43
C HIS A 271 2.84 -24.75 0.35
N GLU A 272 3.91 -25.53 0.34
CA GLU A 272 5.19 -25.19 0.94
C GLU A 272 6.11 -24.56 -0.10
N TYR A 273 6.88 -23.57 0.32
CA TYR A 273 7.87 -22.86 -0.45
C TYR A 273 9.20 -22.84 0.29
N ASP A 274 10.31 -22.88 -0.43
CA ASP A 274 11.64 -22.68 0.12
C ASP A 274 11.97 -21.18 0.30
N ALA A 275 13.13 -20.90 0.87
CA ALA A 275 13.60 -19.53 1.10
C ALA A 275 13.87 -18.74 -0.20
N GLN A 276 13.92 -19.40 -1.34
CA GLN A 276 14.06 -18.81 -2.67
C GLN A 276 12.72 -18.66 -3.39
N HIS A 277 11.60 -18.78 -2.68
CA HIS A 277 10.23 -18.73 -3.18
C HIS A 277 9.90 -19.80 -4.23
N LYS A 278 10.60 -20.93 -4.23
CA LYS A 278 10.30 -22.06 -5.09
C LYS A 278 9.30 -22.98 -4.43
N LEU A 279 8.35 -23.46 -5.24
CA LEU A 279 7.35 -24.42 -4.81
C LEU A 279 8.05 -25.75 -4.44
N VAL A 280 7.82 -26.20 -3.21
CA VAL A 280 8.31 -27.49 -2.69
C VAL A 280 7.26 -28.59 -2.92
N GLY A 281 5.99 -28.30 -2.61
CA GLY A 281 4.89 -29.23 -2.77
C GLY A 281 3.65 -28.84 -1.96
N PRO A 282 2.64 -29.72 -1.92
CA PRO A 282 1.46 -29.50 -1.09
C PRO A 282 1.83 -29.37 0.39
N TYR A 283 1.17 -28.46 1.08
CA TYR A 283 1.31 -28.32 2.53
C TYR A 283 0.81 -29.59 3.23
N LYS A 284 1.54 -30.05 4.23
CA LYS A 284 1.19 -31.29 4.97
C LYS A 284 0.15 -31.06 6.09
N GLY A 285 -0.24 -29.82 6.34
CA GLY A 285 -1.24 -29.47 7.33
C GLY A 285 -2.66 -29.44 6.78
N VAL A 286 -3.61 -29.27 7.69
CA VAL A 286 -5.07 -29.39 7.42
C VAL A 286 -5.59 -28.42 6.35
N THR A 287 -4.98 -27.25 6.17
CA THR A 287 -5.41 -26.23 5.23
C THR A 287 -5.04 -26.52 3.77
N ALA A 288 -4.28 -27.59 3.48
CA ALA A 288 -4.11 -28.11 2.13
C ALA A 288 -5.46 -28.59 1.55
N ASP A 289 -6.34 -29.15 2.39
CA ASP A 289 -7.66 -29.59 1.96
C ASP A 289 -8.62 -28.42 1.77
N LYS A 290 -9.12 -28.25 0.56
CA LYS A 290 -10.12 -27.23 0.19
C LYS A 290 -11.36 -27.27 1.06
N ARG A 291 -11.83 -28.48 1.45
CA ARG A 291 -13.00 -28.64 2.30
C ARG A 291 -12.80 -28.02 3.68
N VAL A 292 -11.60 -28.14 4.22
CA VAL A 292 -11.21 -27.49 5.50
C VAL A 292 -11.24 -25.96 5.36
N ARG A 293 -10.69 -25.41 4.28
CA ARG A 293 -10.70 -23.97 4.02
C ARG A 293 -12.14 -23.42 3.89
N GLN A 294 -12.98 -24.13 3.14
CA GLN A 294 -14.40 -23.80 3.00
C GLN A 294 -15.16 -23.94 4.33
N ALA A 295 -14.84 -24.95 5.13
CA ALA A 295 -15.43 -25.10 6.47
C ALA A 295 -15.09 -23.92 7.38
N ILE A 296 -13.83 -23.47 7.38
CA ILE A 296 -13.39 -22.27 8.12
C ILE A 296 -14.16 -21.03 7.64
N ALA A 297 -14.34 -20.86 6.32
CA ALA A 297 -15.09 -19.73 5.77
C ALA A 297 -16.57 -19.74 6.22
N HIS A 298 -17.22 -20.90 6.24
CA HIS A 298 -18.60 -21.04 6.72
C HIS A 298 -18.76 -21.00 8.25
N ALA A 299 -17.68 -21.18 9.00
CA ALA A 299 -17.70 -21.08 10.46
C ALA A 299 -17.75 -19.63 10.97
N ILE A 300 -17.37 -18.65 10.15
CA ILE A 300 -17.18 -17.27 10.57
C ILE A 300 -18.39 -16.40 10.22
N ASP A 301 -18.98 -15.76 11.24
CA ASP A 301 -19.97 -14.68 11.08
C ASP A 301 -19.23 -13.34 11.03
N VAL A 302 -18.89 -12.90 9.82
CA VAL A 302 -18.23 -11.62 9.63
C VAL A 302 -19.17 -10.45 9.89
N ASP A 303 -20.49 -10.60 9.73
CA ASP A 303 -21.46 -9.52 10.01
C ASP A 303 -21.49 -9.24 11.54
N GLU A 304 -21.39 -10.28 12.38
CA GLU A 304 -21.23 -10.12 13.83
C GLU A 304 -19.92 -9.40 14.17
N ILE A 305 -18.80 -9.74 13.51
CA ILE A 305 -17.52 -9.07 13.70
C ILE A 305 -17.61 -7.60 13.30
N VAL A 306 -18.17 -7.30 12.13
CA VAL A 306 -18.35 -5.91 11.67
C VAL A 306 -19.20 -5.10 12.64
N LYS A 307 -20.28 -5.68 13.15
CA LYS A 307 -21.18 -5.02 14.09
C LYS A 307 -20.57 -4.90 15.48
N GLY A 308 -20.01 -6.00 16.03
CA GLY A 308 -19.60 -6.07 17.43
C GLY A 308 -18.20 -5.56 17.70
N VAL A 309 -17.25 -5.78 16.77
CA VAL A 309 -15.85 -5.35 16.95
C VAL A 309 -15.58 -4.00 16.28
N LEU A 310 -16.16 -3.77 15.09
CA LEU A 310 -15.88 -2.61 14.26
C LEU A 310 -16.98 -1.54 14.29
N ASP A 311 -17.99 -1.67 15.13
CA ASP A 311 -19.10 -0.71 15.28
C ASP A 311 -19.73 -0.32 13.93
N GLY A 312 -19.87 -1.28 13.02
CA GLY A 312 -20.39 -1.09 11.66
C GLY A 312 -19.43 -0.36 10.71
N LYS A 313 -18.17 -0.08 11.10
CA LYS A 313 -17.18 0.66 10.31
C LYS A 313 -16.34 -0.26 9.42
N ALA A 314 -17.00 -1.12 8.67
CA ALA A 314 -16.39 -1.96 7.64
C ALA A 314 -17.45 -2.40 6.63
N VAL A 315 -17.03 -2.84 5.44
CA VAL A 315 -17.91 -3.29 4.37
C VAL A 315 -17.58 -4.73 4.00
N ARG A 316 -18.57 -5.63 3.99
CA ARG A 316 -18.39 -7.02 3.57
C ARG A 316 -17.92 -7.11 2.12
N THR A 317 -16.97 -7.99 1.86
CA THR A 317 -16.46 -8.28 0.50
C THR A 317 -16.59 -9.75 0.16
N ALA A 318 -16.82 -10.05 -1.12
CA ALA A 318 -16.87 -11.43 -1.62
C ALA A 318 -15.49 -11.98 -2.00
N THR A 319 -14.57 -11.07 -2.34
CA THR A 319 -13.16 -11.35 -2.68
C THR A 319 -12.28 -10.30 -2.03
N MET A 320 -10.99 -10.31 -2.36
CA MET A 320 -10.05 -9.30 -1.88
C MET A 320 -10.11 -7.97 -2.65
N LEU A 321 -10.99 -7.85 -3.63
CA LEU A 321 -11.16 -6.61 -4.40
C LEU A 321 -12.28 -5.75 -3.81
N THR A 322 -12.04 -4.45 -3.74
CA THR A 322 -13.03 -3.44 -3.38
C THR A 322 -13.64 -2.82 -4.65
N PRO A 323 -14.76 -2.09 -4.58
CA PRO A 323 -15.34 -1.39 -5.74
C PRO A 323 -14.40 -0.42 -6.46
N LEU A 324 -13.28 -0.04 -5.83
CA LEU A 324 -12.26 0.84 -6.41
C LEU A 324 -11.28 0.10 -7.32
N HIS A 325 -11.24 -1.24 -7.26
CA HIS A 325 -10.29 -2.04 -8.03
C HIS A 325 -10.85 -2.42 -9.39
N PHE A 326 -10.04 -2.28 -10.43
CA PHE A 326 -10.29 -2.97 -11.69
C PHE A 326 -10.28 -4.49 -11.46
N GLY A 327 -11.26 -5.20 -12.01
CA GLY A 327 -11.46 -6.64 -11.75
C GLY A 327 -12.47 -6.94 -10.64
N TYR A 328 -12.99 -5.92 -9.92
CA TYR A 328 -14.09 -6.10 -8.98
C TYR A 328 -15.34 -6.61 -9.69
N ASP A 329 -16.03 -7.58 -9.07
CA ASP A 329 -17.29 -8.16 -9.58
C ASP A 329 -18.41 -7.92 -8.57
N ALA A 330 -19.28 -6.97 -8.86
CA ALA A 330 -20.42 -6.61 -8.01
C ALA A 330 -21.50 -7.69 -7.92
N SER A 331 -21.48 -8.68 -8.82
CA SER A 331 -22.44 -9.80 -8.80
C SER A 331 -22.16 -10.82 -7.71
N LEU A 332 -20.90 -10.90 -7.25
CA LEU A 332 -20.48 -11.84 -6.22
C LEU A 332 -20.99 -11.40 -4.83
N LYS A 333 -21.34 -12.38 -4.02
CA LYS A 333 -21.85 -12.14 -2.67
C LYS A 333 -20.91 -12.71 -1.64
N PRO A 334 -20.68 -12.01 -0.52
CA PRO A 334 -19.90 -12.53 0.60
C PRO A 334 -20.46 -13.83 1.13
N ILE A 335 -19.59 -14.73 1.55
CA ILE A 335 -19.98 -16.00 2.19
C ILE A 335 -20.69 -15.68 3.50
N LYS A 336 -21.83 -16.30 3.73
CA LYS A 336 -22.55 -16.24 5.00
C LYS A 336 -22.14 -17.40 5.90
N GLN A 337 -22.20 -17.18 7.20
CA GLN A 337 -22.02 -18.25 8.17
C GLN A 337 -23.06 -19.36 7.92
N ASP A 338 -22.58 -20.60 7.97
CA ASP A 338 -23.39 -21.81 7.93
C ASP A 338 -22.66 -22.91 8.71
N LEU A 339 -22.96 -23.01 10.00
CA LEU A 339 -22.30 -23.97 10.90
C LEU A 339 -22.63 -25.43 10.55
N ALA A 340 -23.81 -25.69 9.97
CA ALA A 340 -24.17 -27.03 9.52
C ALA A 340 -23.29 -27.46 8.34
N LYS A 341 -23.13 -26.58 7.37
CA LYS A 341 -22.24 -26.80 6.22
C LYS A 341 -20.77 -26.88 6.64
N ALA A 342 -20.32 -26.04 7.57
CA ALA A 342 -18.97 -26.12 8.12
C ALA A 342 -18.70 -27.50 8.74
N LYS A 343 -19.62 -28.01 9.57
CA LYS A 343 -19.52 -29.35 10.18
C LYS A 343 -19.53 -30.47 9.13
N GLN A 344 -20.40 -30.37 8.12
CA GLN A 344 -20.44 -31.32 7.01
C GLN A 344 -19.12 -31.39 6.25
N LEU A 345 -18.52 -30.22 5.94
CA LEU A 345 -17.24 -30.14 5.25
C LEU A 345 -16.09 -30.69 6.08
N LEU A 346 -16.05 -30.40 7.39
CA LEU A 346 -15.06 -30.97 8.31
C LEU A 346 -15.18 -32.50 8.37
N THR A 347 -16.41 -33.02 8.49
CA THR A 347 -16.65 -34.47 8.50
C THR A 347 -16.16 -35.13 7.20
N ALA A 348 -16.50 -34.52 6.04
CA ALA A 348 -16.04 -35.00 4.73
C ALA A 348 -14.52 -34.92 4.56
N ALA A 349 -13.85 -33.98 5.26
CA ALA A 349 -12.38 -33.85 5.28
C ALA A 349 -11.72 -34.80 6.28
N GLY A 350 -12.47 -35.62 7.05
CA GLY A 350 -11.93 -36.57 8.02
C GLY A 350 -11.87 -36.06 9.47
N PHE A 351 -12.53 -34.94 9.77
CA PHE A 351 -12.53 -34.31 11.11
C PHE A 351 -13.93 -34.24 11.74
N PRO A 352 -14.66 -35.39 11.91
CA PRO A 352 -16.02 -35.37 12.45
C PRO A 352 -16.10 -34.88 13.91
N GLY A 353 -15.00 -35.03 14.68
CA GLY A 353 -14.84 -34.55 16.06
C GLY A 353 -14.21 -33.15 16.19
N GLY A 354 -14.08 -32.44 15.07
CA GLY A 354 -13.34 -31.17 15.02
C GLY A 354 -11.84 -31.35 14.83
N MET A 355 -11.11 -30.26 14.83
CA MET A 355 -9.65 -30.26 14.60
C MET A 355 -8.95 -29.15 15.36
N ASP A 356 -7.64 -29.27 15.52
CA ASP A 356 -6.78 -28.21 16.07
C ASP A 356 -6.26 -27.29 14.95
N LEU A 357 -6.18 -25.99 15.24
CA LEU A 357 -5.73 -24.97 14.31
C LEU A 357 -4.89 -23.91 15.02
N VAL A 358 -3.91 -23.35 14.31
CA VAL A 358 -3.20 -22.14 14.75
C VAL A 358 -3.59 -20.99 13.83
N LEU A 359 -4.01 -19.87 14.42
CA LEU A 359 -4.24 -18.60 13.75
C LEU A 359 -3.16 -17.60 14.18
N ASN A 360 -2.36 -17.13 13.22
CA ASN A 360 -1.38 -16.09 13.46
C ASN A 360 -1.92 -14.73 12.99
N SER A 361 -1.75 -13.68 13.80
CA SER A 361 -2.23 -12.33 13.52
C SER A 361 -1.19 -11.29 13.91
N PRO A 362 -1.04 -10.21 13.14
CA PRO A 362 -0.38 -9.02 13.66
C PRO A 362 -1.24 -8.36 14.74
N GLN A 363 -0.66 -7.42 15.49
CA GLN A 363 -1.37 -6.52 16.38
C GLN A 363 -0.88 -5.08 16.18
N GLY A 364 -1.81 -4.11 16.27
CA GLY A 364 -1.53 -2.68 16.16
C GLY A 364 -1.34 -2.16 14.73
N ARG A 365 -1.49 -3.01 13.71
CA ARG A 365 -1.35 -2.61 12.30
C ARG A 365 -2.67 -2.19 11.66
N TYR A 366 -3.74 -2.94 11.89
CA TYR A 366 -5.06 -2.68 11.33
C TYR A 366 -6.03 -2.24 12.42
N VAL A 367 -7.16 -1.67 12.01
CA VAL A 367 -8.21 -1.27 12.97
C VAL A 367 -8.70 -2.50 13.72
N ARG A 368 -8.41 -2.57 15.03
CA ARG A 368 -8.84 -3.65 15.94
C ARG A 368 -8.41 -5.04 15.47
N ASP A 369 -7.24 -5.18 14.85
CA ASP A 369 -6.77 -6.46 14.29
C ASP A 369 -6.71 -7.60 15.33
N LYS A 370 -6.24 -7.31 16.55
CA LYS A 370 -6.21 -8.27 17.64
C LYS A 370 -7.62 -8.75 18.01
N GLU A 371 -8.55 -7.84 18.21
CA GLU A 371 -9.93 -8.17 18.62
C GLU A 371 -10.70 -8.86 17.48
N VAL A 372 -10.42 -8.52 16.23
CA VAL A 372 -10.95 -9.26 15.08
C VAL A 372 -10.44 -10.70 15.09
N ALA A 373 -9.13 -10.92 15.30
CA ALA A 373 -8.57 -12.25 15.39
C ALA A 373 -9.11 -13.06 16.59
N GLU A 374 -9.33 -12.40 17.73
CA GLU A 374 -9.97 -13.00 18.93
C GLU A 374 -11.42 -13.41 18.62
N ALA A 375 -12.20 -12.56 17.96
CA ALA A 375 -13.57 -12.85 17.57
C ALA A 375 -13.64 -14.04 16.60
N VAL A 376 -12.79 -14.05 15.57
CA VAL A 376 -12.63 -15.19 14.65
C VAL A 376 -12.30 -16.46 15.40
N THR A 377 -11.34 -16.42 16.32
CA THR A 377 -10.93 -17.56 17.16
C THR A 377 -12.11 -18.10 17.96
N GLY A 378 -12.87 -17.22 18.60
CA GLY A 378 -14.07 -17.61 19.35
C GLY A 378 -15.13 -18.30 18.50
N GLN A 379 -15.38 -17.80 17.28
CA GLN A 379 -16.34 -18.39 16.34
C GLN A 379 -15.87 -19.75 15.81
N LEU A 380 -14.58 -19.88 15.47
CA LEU A 380 -13.97 -21.15 15.05
C LEU A 380 -14.08 -22.22 16.15
N ASN A 381 -13.82 -21.85 17.41
CA ASN A 381 -13.95 -22.74 18.55
C ASN A 381 -15.39 -23.23 18.74
N LYS A 382 -16.40 -22.36 18.58
CA LYS A 382 -17.83 -22.73 18.59
C LYS A 382 -18.19 -23.72 17.46
N ALA A 383 -17.50 -23.65 16.34
CA ALA A 383 -17.67 -24.56 15.20
C ALA A 383 -16.91 -25.90 15.35
N GLY A 384 -16.22 -26.14 16.47
CA GLY A 384 -15.43 -27.34 16.72
C GLY A 384 -14.01 -27.29 16.14
N ILE A 385 -13.56 -26.13 15.67
CA ILE A 385 -12.19 -25.89 15.22
C ILE A 385 -11.42 -25.26 16.38
N ARG A 386 -10.75 -26.10 17.18
CA ARG A 386 -9.98 -25.66 18.38
C ARG A 386 -8.79 -24.80 17.96
N THR A 387 -8.98 -23.49 18.03
CA THR A 387 -8.04 -22.52 17.45
C THR A 387 -7.18 -21.88 18.55
N GLN A 388 -5.85 -22.00 18.40
CA GLN A 388 -4.87 -21.26 19.18
C GLN A 388 -4.52 -19.96 18.44
N LEU A 389 -4.87 -18.81 18.99
CA LEU A 389 -4.45 -17.50 18.50
C LEU A 389 -3.03 -17.18 18.97
N LYS A 390 -2.18 -16.72 18.04
CA LYS A 390 -0.87 -16.13 18.33
C LYS A 390 -0.79 -14.75 17.70
N THR A 391 -0.44 -13.75 18.51
CA THR A 391 -0.31 -12.36 18.05
C THR A 391 1.16 -11.92 18.05
N TYR A 392 1.52 -11.05 17.13
CA TYR A 392 2.89 -10.61 16.90
C TYR A 392 2.93 -9.10 16.63
N GLU A 393 4.03 -8.47 17.02
CA GLU A 393 4.38 -7.16 16.50
C GLU A 393 4.55 -7.25 14.97
N PHE A 394 4.09 -6.23 14.23
CA PHE A 394 3.91 -6.31 12.78
C PHE A 394 5.22 -6.55 11.99
N VAL A 395 6.31 -5.88 12.36
CA VAL A 395 7.59 -6.04 11.65
C VAL A 395 8.16 -7.44 11.85
N ASN A 396 8.06 -7.95 13.10
CA ASN A 396 8.43 -9.32 13.43
C ASN A 396 7.57 -10.33 12.67
N TYR A 397 6.24 -10.09 12.62
CA TYR A 397 5.29 -10.90 11.86
C TYR A 397 5.67 -11.03 10.39
N LEU A 398 5.98 -9.91 9.73
CA LEU A 398 6.37 -9.92 8.33
C LEU A 398 7.71 -10.62 8.10
N ASN A 399 8.74 -10.23 8.85
CA ASN A 399 10.11 -10.67 8.59
C ASN A 399 10.36 -12.14 8.95
N ASN A 400 9.77 -12.60 10.06
CA ASN A 400 10.06 -13.93 10.61
C ASN A 400 9.00 -14.99 10.26
N LEU A 401 7.86 -14.58 9.71
CA LEU A 401 6.79 -15.51 9.34
C LEU A 401 6.40 -15.37 7.87
N VAL A 402 5.92 -14.19 7.45
CA VAL A 402 5.30 -14.02 6.12
C VAL A 402 6.33 -14.07 5.00
N TYR A 403 7.39 -13.27 5.08
CA TYR A 403 8.42 -13.19 4.04
C TYR A 403 9.32 -14.42 3.94
N VAL A 404 9.27 -15.29 4.94
CA VAL A 404 10.00 -16.58 4.92
C VAL A 404 9.09 -17.78 4.65
N HIS A 405 7.86 -17.54 4.21
CA HIS A 405 6.85 -18.56 3.91
C HIS A 405 6.52 -19.51 5.07
N LYS A 406 6.58 -19.01 6.31
CA LYS A 406 6.24 -19.76 7.54
C LYS A 406 5.12 -19.09 8.36
N PRO A 407 4.05 -18.55 7.72
CA PRO A 407 3.04 -17.80 8.45
C PRO A 407 2.11 -18.67 9.29
N GLY A 408 2.26 -20.01 9.26
CA GLY A 408 1.35 -20.97 9.88
C GLY A 408 0.13 -21.28 9.01
N PRO A 409 -0.69 -22.26 9.41
CA PRO A 409 -1.79 -22.78 8.57
C PRO A 409 -2.81 -21.72 8.20
N VAL A 410 -3.14 -20.84 9.15
CA VAL A 410 -4.04 -19.68 8.94
C VAL A 410 -3.39 -18.42 9.49
N TRP A 411 -3.44 -17.36 8.72
CA TRP A 411 -2.84 -16.09 9.09
C TRP A 411 -3.63 -14.89 8.58
N LEU A 412 -3.69 -13.83 9.40
CA LEU A 412 -4.43 -12.62 9.09
C LEU A 412 -3.52 -11.60 8.42
N ILE A 413 -3.99 -11.02 7.32
CA ILE A 413 -3.35 -9.86 6.69
C ILE A 413 -4.39 -8.93 6.10
N GLY A 414 -4.10 -7.64 6.09
CA GLY A 414 -4.81 -6.66 5.30
C GLY A 414 -4.01 -6.33 4.05
N TRP A 415 -4.65 -6.37 2.88
CA TRP A 415 -4.01 -6.05 1.62
C TRP A 415 -4.75 -4.93 0.89
N GLY A 416 -4.05 -3.88 0.57
CA GLY A 416 -4.54 -2.77 -0.23
C GLY A 416 -3.43 -2.31 -1.16
N THR A 417 -3.78 -2.04 -2.41
CA THR A 417 -2.81 -1.61 -3.40
C THR A 417 -3.25 -0.33 -4.10
N PRO A 418 -2.42 0.71 -4.09
CA PRO A 418 -2.74 1.98 -4.75
C PRO A 418 -2.73 1.91 -6.28
N THR A 419 -2.33 0.78 -6.88
CA THR A 419 -2.50 0.57 -8.32
C THR A 419 -3.97 0.47 -8.71
N LEU A 420 -4.85 0.07 -7.77
CA LEU A 420 -6.28 -0.16 -7.98
C LEU A 420 -6.55 -1.19 -9.08
N ASP A 421 -5.75 -2.25 -9.11
CA ASP A 421 -5.85 -3.30 -10.11
C ASP A 421 -5.71 -4.68 -9.49
N ALA A 422 -6.54 -5.63 -9.92
CA ALA A 422 -6.55 -7.00 -9.42
C ALA A 422 -5.20 -7.71 -9.60
N GLU A 423 -4.39 -7.32 -10.60
CA GLU A 423 -3.05 -7.86 -10.81
C GLU A 423 -2.18 -7.73 -9.56
N THR A 424 -2.18 -6.55 -8.93
CA THR A 424 -1.35 -6.27 -7.74
C THR A 424 -1.98 -6.73 -6.44
N VAL A 425 -3.21 -7.23 -6.48
CA VAL A 425 -3.83 -7.96 -5.38
C VAL A 425 -3.51 -9.45 -5.50
N TYR A 426 -3.82 -10.05 -6.63
CA TYR A 426 -3.70 -11.49 -6.83
C TYR A 426 -2.27 -11.97 -7.07
N GLY A 427 -1.48 -11.21 -7.82
CA GLY A 427 -0.09 -11.58 -8.15
C GLY A 427 0.79 -11.79 -6.91
N PRO A 428 0.95 -10.81 -6.03
CA PRO A 428 1.81 -10.92 -4.85
C PRO A 428 1.37 -11.96 -3.82
N LEU A 429 0.06 -12.28 -3.76
CA LEU A 429 -0.49 -13.14 -2.71
C LEU A 429 -0.79 -14.56 -3.18
N PHE A 430 -1.11 -14.78 -4.47
CA PHE A 430 -1.63 -16.07 -4.91
C PHE A 430 -0.91 -16.65 -6.14
N ARG A 431 -0.09 -15.88 -6.85
CA ARG A 431 0.72 -16.44 -7.93
C ARG A 431 1.75 -17.41 -7.35
N THR A 432 1.94 -18.54 -8.01
CA THR A 432 3.03 -19.47 -7.69
C THR A 432 4.38 -18.76 -7.71
N GLY A 433 5.19 -18.96 -6.66
CA GLY A 433 6.47 -18.28 -6.48
C GLY A 433 6.36 -16.78 -6.15
N SER A 434 5.23 -16.34 -5.63
CA SER A 434 5.08 -14.98 -5.09
C SER A 434 5.85 -14.83 -3.77
N ASN A 435 6.15 -13.58 -3.38
CA ASN A 435 6.94 -13.31 -2.18
C ASN A 435 6.15 -13.48 -0.86
N LEU A 436 4.83 -13.59 -0.92
CA LEU A 436 3.96 -13.50 0.25
C LEU A 436 3.04 -14.69 0.42
N GLY A 437 2.59 -15.29 -0.68
CA GLY A 437 1.58 -16.34 -0.64
C GLY A 437 2.17 -17.74 -0.50
N ASN A 438 1.39 -18.64 0.09
CA ASN A 438 1.67 -20.07 0.16
C ASN A 438 0.57 -20.84 -0.59
N TYR A 439 0.32 -20.44 -1.83
CA TYR A 439 -0.73 -20.98 -2.69
C TYR A 439 -0.14 -21.39 -4.05
N HIS A 440 -0.72 -22.41 -4.65
CA HIS A 440 -0.42 -22.84 -6.02
C HIS A 440 -1.69 -23.37 -6.67
N ASN A 441 -1.98 -22.87 -7.87
CA ASN A 441 -3.00 -23.40 -8.76
C ASN A 441 -2.64 -22.99 -10.20
N SER A 442 -2.36 -23.97 -11.06
CA SER A 442 -1.92 -23.73 -12.44
C SER A 442 -2.96 -23.00 -13.30
N ASP A 443 -4.26 -23.26 -13.09
CA ASP A 443 -5.33 -22.60 -13.84
C ASP A 443 -5.45 -21.13 -13.42
N PHE A 444 -5.29 -20.85 -12.12
CA PHE A 444 -5.23 -19.49 -11.60
C PHE A 444 -4.05 -18.73 -12.20
N ASP A 445 -2.86 -19.30 -12.20
CA ASP A 445 -1.66 -18.71 -12.77
C ASP A 445 -1.83 -18.44 -14.27
N GLY A 446 -2.37 -19.41 -15.02
CA GLY A 446 -2.60 -19.26 -16.47
C GLY A 446 -3.59 -18.14 -16.80
N MET A 447 -4.68 -18.00 -16.03
CA MET A 447 -5.62 -16.89 -16.19
C MET A 447 -5.02 -15.55 -15.78
N LEU A 448 -4.19 -15.53 -14.73
CA LEU A 448 -3.50 -14.33 -14.29
C LEU A 448 -2.48 -13.87 -15.34
N ASP A 449 -1.73 -14.79 -15.95
CA ASP A 449 -0.81 -14.51 -17.06
C ASP A 449 -1.55 -13.95 -18.28
N GLN A 450 -2.72 -14.50 -18.60
CA GLN A 450 -3.57 -13.98 -19.65
C GLN A 450 -4.02 -12.54 -19.35
N ALA A 451 -4.54 -12.28 -18.14
CA ALA A 451 -5.02 -10.96 -17.74
C ALA A 451 -3.91 -9.89 -17.75
N GLN A 452 -2.67 -10.28 -17.44
CA GLN A 452 -1.50 -9.40 -17.47
C GLN A 452 -1.08 -8.93 -18.85
N THR A 453 -1.60 -9.52 -19.92
CA THR A 453 -1.21 -9.19 -21.31
C THR A 453 -2.34 -8.61 -22.13
N LEU A 454 -3.58 -8.73 -21.67
CA LEU A 454 -4.76 -8.22 -22.38
C LEU A 454 -4.84 -6.71 -22.28
N MET A 455 -4.61 -6.01 -23.41
CA MET A 455 -4.77 -4.56 -23.54
C MET A 455 -6.25 -4.18 -23.73
N ASP A 456 -7.10 -5.08 -24.24
CA ASP A 456 -8.55 -4.87 -24.29
C ASP A 456 -9.14 -4.97 -22.87
N GLU A 457 -9.68 -3.86 -22.39
CA GLU A 457 -10.18 -3.71 -21.03
C GLU A 457 -11.37 -4.64 -20.74
N LYS A 458 -12.27 -4.88 -21.72
CA LYS A 458 -13.43 -5.75 -21.55
C LYS A 458 -13.03 -7.22 -21.41
N GLN A 459 -12.12 -7.68 -22.26
CA GLN A 459 -11.61 -9.06 -22.19
C GLN A 459 -10.81 -9.27 -20.90
N ARG A 460 -10.01 -8.28 -20.50
CA ARG A 460 -9.24 -8.29 -19.26
C ARG A 460 -10.16 -8.37 -18.04
N LEU A 461 -11.24 -7.57 -17.99
CA LEU A 461 -12.22 -7.59 -16.93
C LEU A 461 -12.94 -8.96 -16.84
N ALA A 462 -13.35 -9.50 -18.00
CA ALA A 462 -13.99 -10.83 -18.06
C ALA A 462 -13.04 -11.94 -17.55
N THR A 463 -11.73 -11.81 -17.79
CA THR A 463 -10.73 -12.75 -17.28
C THR A 463 -10.63 -12.65 -15.75
N TYR A 464 -10.60 -11.46 -15.18
CA TYR A 464 -10.61 -11.29 -13.72
C TYR A 464 -11.91 -11.81 -13.08
N HIS A 465 -13.06 -11.69 -13.73
CA HIS A 465 -14.30 -12.30 -13.23
C HIS A 465 -14.21 -13.84 -13.19
N ARG A 466 -13.52 -14.48 -14.15
CA ARG A 466 -13.23 -15.92 -14.09
C ARG A 466 -12.27 -16.27 -12.96
N ILE A 467 -11.21 -15.48 -12.78
CA ILE A 467 -10.28 -15.62 -11.66
C ILE A 467 -11.00 -15.53 -10.33
N ASN A 468 -11.90 -14.55 -10.16
CA ASN A 468 -12.69 -14.39 -8.93
C ASN A 468 -13.54 -15.64 -8.63
N LYS A 469 -14.15 -16.25 -9.63
CA LYS A 469 -14.94 -17.49 -9.46
C LYS A 469 -14.08 -18.66 -9.02
N LEU A 470 -12.94 -18.89 -9.67
CA LEU A 470 -11.99 -19.92 -9.29
C LEU A 470 -11.46 -19.69 -7.87
N TRP A 471 -11.12 -18.45 -7.54
CA TRP A 471 -10.62 -18.07 -6.23
C TRP A 471 -11.62 -18.34 -5.11
N ILE A 472 -12.91 -17.99 -5.33
CA ILE A 472 -13.99 -18.30 -4.37
C ILE A 472 -14.18 -19.81 -4.22
N ASP A 473 -14.13 -20.56 -5.32
CA ASP A 473 -14.29 -22.01 -5.29
C ASP A 473 -13.13 -22.69 -4.56
N ASP A 474 -11.90 -22.34 -4.87
CA ASP A 474 -10.71 -22.95 -4.24
C ASP A 474 -10.42 -22.41 -2.83
N MET A 475 -10.94 -21.25 -2.49
CA MET A 475 -10.84 -20.62 -1.17
C MET A 475 -9.41 -20.54 -0.63
N PRO A 476 -8.45 -19.88 -1.31
CA PRO A 476 -7.09 -19.74 -0.79
C PRO A 476 -7.01 -18.72 0.36
N ALA A 477 -8.08 -17.94 0.57
CA ALA A 477 -8.25 -17.05 1.71
C ALA A 477 -9.73 -16.82 2.01
N VAL A 478 -10.08 -16.44 3.22
CA VAL A 478 -11.41 -15.97 3.61
C VAL A 478 -11.40 -14.44 3.61
N PRO A 479 -12.10 -13.77 2.67
CA PRO A 479 -12.26 -12.33 2.72
C PRO A 479 -13.17 -11.98 3.90
N LEU A 480 -12.71 -11.12 4.78
CA LEU A 480 -13.50 -10.66 5.92
C LEU A 480 -14.28 -9.40 5.52
N TYR A 481 -13.56 -8.29 5.32
CA TYR A 481 -14.18 -7.00 5.01
C TYR A 481 -13.21 -6.01 4.36
N GLN A 482 -13.76 -5.01 3.68
CA GLN A 482 -13.07 -3.78 3.33
C GLN A 482 -13.02 -2.88 4.57
N GLN A 483 -11.82 -2.44 4.95
CA GLN A 483 -11.62 -1.54 6.08
C GLN A 483 -12.18 -0.13 5.76
N VAL A 484 -12.74 0.50 6.77
CA VAL A 484 -12.96 1.95 6.78
C VAL A 484 -11.90 2.57 7.68
N ASP A 485 -11.06 3.41 7.11
CA ASP A 485 -10.01 4.07 7.86
C ASP A 485 -10.59 5.22 8.69
N LEU A 486 -10.23 5.25 9.96
CA LEU A 486 -10.62 6.27 10.91
C LEU A 486 -9.37 6.98 11.42
N TYR A 487 -9.32 8.27 11.17
CA TYR A 487 -8.23 9.14 11.62
C TYR A 487 -8.77 10.20 12.57
N GLY A 488 -8.07 10.42 13.67
CA GLY A 488 -8.24 11.62 14.49
C GLY A 488 -7.22 12.66 14.06
N ALA A 489 -7.64 13.90 13.89
CA ALA A 489 -6.73 14.97 13.53
C ALA A 489 -7.01 16.26 14.32
N SER A 490 -5.96 17.00 14.67
CA SER A 490 -6.04 18.31 15.31
C SER A 490 -6.78 19.31 14.42
N LYS A 491 -7.74 20.06 14.99
CA LYS A 491 -8.45 21.15 14.29
C LYS A 491 -7.55 22.30 13.83
N ARG A 492 -6.28 22.35 14.28
CA ARG A 492 -5.27 23.27 13.76
C ARG A 492 -4.80 22.92 12.35
N LEU A 493 -5.13 21.69 11.88
CA LEU A 493 -4.78 21.22 10.53
C LEU A 493 -5.95 21.43 9.56
N ASN A 494 -5.61 21.82 8.36
CA ASN A 494 -6.45 21.64 7.18
C ASN A 494 -5.99 20.36 6.47
N TRP A 495 -6.76 19.28 6.63
CA TRP A 495 -6.43 17.95 6.11
C TRP A 495 -7.67 17.06 5.99
N LYS A 496 -7.63 16.11 5.07
CA LYS A 496 -8.67 15.09 4.86
C LYS A 496 -8.02 13.74 4.57
N ALA A 497 -8.59 12.66 5.13
CA ALA A 497 -8.16 11.28 4.87
C ALA A 497 -8.34 10.89 3.39
N ARG A 498 -7.43 10.06 2.90
CA ARG A 498 -7.41 9.50 1.55
C ARG A 498 -7.72 8.01 1.61
N SER A 499 -8.38 7.49 0.57
CA SER A 499 -8.69 6.06 0.47
C SER A 499 -7.48 5.17 0.22
N ASP A 500 -6.36 5.73 -0.27
CA ASP A 500 -5.08 5.01 -0.45
C ASP A 500 -4.22 4.96 0.81
N GLU A 501 -4.76 5.34 1.96
CA GLU A 501 -4.11 5.38 3.28
C GLU A 501 -2.88 6.32 3.36
N LEU A 502 -2.55 7.07 2.29
CA LEU A 502 -1.44 8.01 2.35
C LEU A 502 -1.79 9.24 3.17
N ILE A 503 -0.87 9.63 4.04
CA ILE A 503 -0.91 10.86 4.80
C ILE A 503 0.20 11.75 4.24
N LYS A 504 -0.15 12.71 3.39
CA LYS A 504 0.82 13.59 2.73
C LYS A 504 0.84 14.95 3.43
N ALA A 505 1.88 15.22 4.21
CA ALA A 505 2.04 16.51 4.90
C ALA A 505 2.22 17.68 3.91
N TYR A 506 2.67 17.42 2.68
CA TYR A 506 2.74 18.40 1.60
C TYR A 506 1.37 19.00 1.26
N ASP A 507 0.29 18.20 1.37
CA ASP A 507 -1.07 18.61 1.09
C ASP A 507 -1.73 19.31 2.31
N MET A 508 -1.04 19.42 3.46
CA MET A 508 -1.53 20.01 4.69
C MET A 508 -1.16 21.48 4.84
N SER A 509 -1.93 22.17 5.66
CA SER A 509 -1.58 23.51 6.19
C SER A 509 -2.01 23.64 7.64
N LEU A 510 -1.29 24.45 8.39
CA LEU A 510 -1.74 24.95 9.68
C LEU A 510 -2.77 26.07 9.44
N LYS A 511 -3.81 26.14 10.31
CA LYS A 511 -4.80 27.21 10.33
C LYS A 511 -4.30 28.37 11.13
#